data_d0e62bb281abbb1214a5a347ca0c7be9
#
_entry.id   d0e62bb281abbb1214a5a347ca0c7be9
#
_cell.length_a   1.000
_cell.length_b   1.000
_cell.length_c   1.000
_cell.angle_alpha   90.00
_cell.angle_beta   90.00
_cell.angle_gamma   90.00
#
_symmetry.space_group_name_H-M   'P 1'
#
loop_
_entity.id
_entity.type
_entity.pdbx_description
1 polymer ?
#
loop_
_entity_poly.entity_id
_entity_poly.type
_entity_poly.pdbx_seq_one_letter_code
_entity_poly.pdbx_strand_id
1 'polypeptide(L)'
;MVEGCRTGYFQFDSRNDGLYIIVYPPQNGGRTANIDDVMYYLDKKKIECDMAKLAQAVRAGSSTKTELKVSDEKVHQYSEFGDYRISADCMRVEAVFYPPFVGGGVLTSGEIIKDLQYLGVKHGIDNQIIEQILSHREYGEAYNIAVGTQPRDGSDGYIEYKFNTELKPRPKMNDDGTVDFHTLENINHVNKGDVVA
;
A
#
# COMPACT_ATOMS: atom_id res chain seq x y z
N MET A 1 7.84 -16.37 3.81
CA MET A 1 8.82 -16.28 2.70
C MET A 1 9.88 -17.33 2.96
N VAL A 2 10.27 -18.09 1.93
CA VAL A 2 11.36 -19.08 2.06
C VAL A 2 12.65 -18.30 2.19
N GLU A 3 13.39 -18.49 3.28
CA GLU A 3 14.70 -17.85 3.51
C GLU A 3 15.62 -18.11 2.32
N GLY A 4 16.12 -17.05 1.70
CA GLY A 4 17.11 -17.11 0.63
C GLY A 4 16.56 -17.17 -0.80
N CYS A 5 15.23 -17.09 -1.02
CA CYS A 5 14.68 -16.91 -2.36
C CYS A 5 14.96 -15.49 -2.85
N ARG A 6 15.64 -15.35 -4.00
CA ARG A 6 15.90 -14.05 -4.62
C ARG A 6 15.39 -14.04 -6.05
N THR A 7 14.60 -13.01 -6.39
CA THR A 7 14.16 -12.75 -7.76
C THR A 7 15.34 -12.34 -8.63
N GLY A 8 15.37 -12.86 -9.86
CA GLY A 8 16.32 -12.40 -10.88
C GLY A 8 16.04 -10.95 -11.26
N TYR A 9 17.06 -10.17 -11.46
CA TYR A 9 16.94 -8.76 -11.80
C TYR A 9 17.91 -8.39 -12.92
N PHE A 10 17.74 -7.20 -13.47
CA PHE A 10 18.61 -6.64 -14.47
C PHE A 10 19.28 -5.36 -13.95
N GLN A 11 20.40 -5.01 -14.57
CA GLN A 11 21.11 -3.76 -14.30
C GLN A 11 21.72 -3.26 -15.57
N PHE A 12 21.71 -1.96 -15.80
CA PHE A 12 22.41 -1.37 -16.93
C PHE A 12 23.78 -0.86 -16.53
N ASP A 13 24.71 -0.94 -17.47
CA ASP A 13 26.07 -0.41 -17.34
C ASP A 13 26.38 0.48 -18.57
N SER A 14 26.59 1.77 -18.32
CA SER A 14 26.92 2.73 -19.37
C SER A 14 28.43 2.88 -19.46
N ARG A 15 29.01 2.29 -20.47
CA ARG A 15 30.46 2.31 -20.77
C ARG A 15 30.79 3.31 -21.84
N ASN A 16 32.09 3.53 -22.09
CA ASN A 16 32.55 4.49 -23.08
C ASN A 16 32.19 4.07 -24.52
N ASP A 17 32.00 2.78 -24.75
CA ASP A 17 31.70 2.16 -26.04
C ASP A 17 30.20 1.83 -26.22
N GLY A 18 29.36 2.15 -25.26
CA GLY A 18 27.91 1.94 -25.35
C GLY A 18 27.24 1.47 -24.08
N LEU A 19 25.99 1.05 -24.22
CA LEU A 19 25.13 0.56 -23.14
C LEU A 19 25.12 -0.96 -23.12
N TYR A 20 25.32 -1.51 -21.93
CA TYR A 20 25.27 -2.94 -21.65
C TYR A 20 24.12 -3.24 -20.70
N ILE A 21 23.44 -4.37 -20.90
CA ILE A 21 22.54 -4.96 -19.93
C ILE A 21 23.24 -6.13 -19.23
N ILE A 22 23.12 -6.19 -17.92
CA ILE A 22 23.57 -7.30 -17.08
C ILE A 22 22.32 -7.91 -16.45
N VAL A 23 22.05 -9.18 -16.75
CA VAL A 23 20.91 -9.90 -16.17
C VAL A 23 21.43 -10.92 -15.17
N TYR A 24 20.90 -10.87 -13.97
CA TYR A 24 21.24 -11.74 -12.87
C TYR A 24 20.17 -12.82 -12.73
N PRO A 25 20.56 -14.11 -12.70
CA PRO A 25 19.59 -15.20 -12.56
C PRO A 25 18.94 -15.18 -11.17
N PRO A 26 17.72 -15.73 -11.05
CA PRO A 26 17.09 -15.93 -9.75
C PRO A 26 17.86 -16.93 -8.90
N GLN A 27 17.71 -16.84 -7.58
CA GLN A 27 18.31 -17.77 -6.64
C GLN A 27 17.21 -18.49 -5.84
N ASN A 28 17.45 -19.75 -5.50
CA ASN A 28 16.58 -20.56 -4.63
C ASN A 28 15.09 -20.57 -5.03
N GLY A 29 14.79 -20.66 -6.33
CA GLY A 29 13.41 -20.70 -6.82
C GLY A 29 12.74 -19.36 -6.99
N GLY A 30 13.50 -18.25 -6.97
CA GLY A 30 12.99 -16.93 -7.28
C GLY A 30 12.48 -16.81 -8.72
N ARG A 31 11.71 -15.75 -9.00
CA ARG A 31 11.19 -15.43 -10.33
C ARG A 31 12.31 -14.90 -11.22
N THR A 32 12.30 -15.24 -12.49
CA THR A 32 13.24 -14.68 -13.48
C THR A 32 12.92 -13.20 -13.75
N ALA A 33 13.95 -12.43 -14.16
CA ALA A 33 13.74 -11.06 -14.62
C ALA A 33 12.75 -11.04 -15.80
N ASN A 34 11.77 -10.14 -15.75
CA ASN A 34 10.75 -10.01 -16.78
C ASN A 34 11.20 -8.99 -17.84
N ILE A 35 11.01 -9.33 -19.12
CA ILE A 35 11.32 -8.42 -20.21
C ILE A 35 10.43 -7.16 -20.19
N ASP A 36 9.19 -7.28 -19.74
CA ASP A 36 8.26 -6.16 -19.66
C ASP A 36 8.76 -5.10 -18.65
N ASP A 37 9.35 -5.53 -17.54
CA ASP A 37 9.96 -4.64 -16.55
C ASP A 37 11.17 -3.89 -17.13
N VAL A 38 11.97 -4.59 -17.94
CA VAL A 38 13.11 -3.98 -18.65
C VAL A 38 12.62 -2.95 -19.67
N MET A 39 11.60 -3.30 -20.46
CA MET A 39 11.00 -2.39 -21.45
C MET A 39 10.40 -1.16 -20.79
N TYR A 40 9.67 -1.36 -19.71
CA TYR A 40 9.11 -0.26 -18.91
C TYR A 40 10.21 0.69 -18.40
N TYR A 41 11.30 0.13 -17.88
CA TYR A 41 12.45 0.91 -17.44
C TYR A 41 13.04 1.77 -18.57
N LEU A 42 13.27 1.17 -19.74
CA LEU A 42 13.83 1.86 -20.91
C LEU A 42 12.92 2.99 -21.40
N ASP A 43 11.60 2.73 -21.45
CA ASP A 43 10.60 3.73 -21.84
C ASP A 43 10.57 4.91 -20.86
N LYS A 44 10.54 4.63 -19.56
CA LYS A 44 10.62 5.67 -18.52
C LYS A 44 11.87 6.54 -18.60
N LYS A 45 13.00 5.96 -18.98
CA LYS A 45 14.29 6.67 -19.11
C LYS A 45 14.54 7.18 -20.53
N LYS A 46 13.63 6.90 -21.48
CA LYS A 46 13.75 7.25 -22.90
C LYS A 46 15.09 6.76 -23.51
N ILE A 47 15.42 5.51 -23.20
CA ILE A 47 16.65 4.87 -23.68
C ILE A 47 16.30 3.99 -24.87
N GLU A 48 16.94 4.23 -26.00
CA GLU A 48 16.81 3.39 -27.19
C GLU A 48 17.86 2.29 -27.20
N CYS A 49 17.44 1.08 -27.51
CA CYS A 49 18.35 -0.08 -27.61
C CYS A 49 17.83 -1.12 -28.60
N ASP A 50 18.70 -2.07 -28.93
CA ASP A 50 18.38 -3.20 -29.82
C ASP A 50 17.49 -4.21 -29.05
N MET A 51 16.20 -4.25 -29.41
CA MET A 51 15.20 -5.10 -28.77
C MET A 51 15.49 -6.60 -28.94
N ALA A 52 16.11 -7.01 -30.05
CA ALA A 52 16.46 -8.42 -30.28
C ALA A 52 17.58 -8.86 -29.33
N LYS A 53 18.60 -8.02 -29.16
CA LYS A 53 19.67 -8.27 -28.19
C LYS A 53 19.16 -8.24 -26.76
N LEU A 54 18.24 -7.32 -26.44
CA LEU A 54 17.61 -7.24 -25.13
C LEU A 54 16.87 -8.53 -24.78
N ALA A 55 16.02 -9.01 -25.68
CA ALA A 55 15.29 -10.26 -25.48
C ALA A 55 16.22 -11.48 -25.35
N GLN A 56 17.32 -11.49 -26.11
CA GLN A 56 18.35 -12.53 -26.01
C GLN A 56 19.02 -12.49 -24.62
N ALA A 57 19.40 -11.31 -24.14
CA ALA A 57 20.05 -11.15 -22.84
C ALA A 57 19.14 -11.61 -21.69
N VAL A 58 17.86 -11.23 -21.68
CA VAL A 58 16.89 -11.61 -20.65
C VAL A 58 16.67 -13.13 -20.65
N ARG A 59 16.53 -13.76 -21.81
CA ARG A 59 16.39 -15.22 -21.91
C ARG A 59 17.63 -15.96 -21.40
N ALA A 60 18.82 -15.55 -21.81
CA ALA A 60 20.06 -16.15 -21.34
C ALA A 60 20.27 -15.93 -19.83
N GLY A 61 19.91 -14.75 -19.34
CA GLY A 61 20.03 -14.36 -17.94
C GLY A 61 19.11 -15.13 -16.99
N SER A 62 18.14 -15.88 -17.50
CA SER A 62 17.28 -16.74 -16.66
C SER A 62 18.04 -17.89 -15.98
N SER A 63 19.14 -18.34 -16.55
CA SER A 63 19.92 -19.48 -16.04
C SER A 63 21.30 -19.09 -15.54
N THR A 64 21.95 -18.11 -16.18
CA THR A 64 23.32 -17.67 -15.86
C THR A 64 23.42 -16.16 -15.95
N LYS A 65 24.29 -15.57 -15.13
CA LYS A 65 24.59 -14.14 -15.26
C LYS A 65 25.02 -13.84 -16.69
N THR A 66 24.26 -13.01 -17.39
CA THR A 66 24.48 -12.65 -18.79
C THR A 66 24.74 -11.18 -18.91
N GLU A 67 25.75 -10.82 -19.70
CA GLU A 67 26.08 -9.44 -20.05
C GLU A 67 26.07 -9.32 -21.56
N LEU A 68 25.34 -8.32 -22.09
CA LEU A 68 25.25 -8.10 -23.53
C LEU A 68 25.17 -6.60 -23.84
N LYS A 69 25.89 -6.18 -24.88
CA LYS A 69 25.81 -4.81 -25.40
C LYS A 69 24.51 -4.62 -26.18
N VAL A 70 23.69 -3.66 -25.77
CA VAL A 70 22.35 -3.39 -26.31
C VAL A 70 22.24 -2.09 -27.10
N SER A 71 23.19 -1.16 -26.92
CA SER A 71 23.28 0.07 -27.72
C SER A 71 24.73 0.48 -27.86
N ASP A 72 25.04 1.15 -28.98
CA ASP A 72 26.35 1.77 -29.21
C ASP A 72 26.45 3.19 -28.64
N GLU A 73 25.33 3.71 -28.15
CA GLU A 73 25.26 5.04 -27.56
C GLU A 73 25.58 5.00 -26.06
N LYS A 74 26.35 5.99 -25.62
CA LYS A 74 26.62 6.21 -24.20
C LYS A 74 25.42 6.92 -23.59
N VAL A 75 24.83 6.29 -22.58
CA VAL A 75 23.67 6.81 -21.86
C VAL A 75 24.10 7.42 -20.52
N HIS A 76 23.36 8.45 -20.07
CA HIS A 76 23.58 9.01 -18.74
C HIS A 76 23.38 7.94 -17.65
N GLN A 77 24.21 8.00 -16.62
CA GLN A 77 24.12 7.06 -15.48
C GLN A 77 22.92 7.42 -14.60
N TYR A 78 22.02 6.47 -14.39
CA TYR A 78 20.83 6.66 -13.58
C TYR A 78 20.97 6.01 -12.21
N SER A 79 20.44 6.69 -11.21
CA SER A 79 20.28 6.15 -9.85
C SER A 79 19.08 5.20 -9.75
N GLU A 80 19.02 4.42 -8.68
CA GLU A 80 17.87 3.63 -8.29
C GLU A 80 16.61 4.52 -8.21
N PHE A 81 15.45 4.01 -8.61
CA PHE A 81 14.20 4.73 -8.48
C PHE A 81 13.04 3.80 -8.13
N GLY A 82 12.02 4.35 -7.50
CA GLY A 82 10.75 3.71 -7.24
C GLY A 82 9.65 4.20 -8.19
N ASP A 83 8.83 3.28 -8.69
CA ASP A 83 7.57 3.59 -9.35
C ASP A 83 6.43 3.38 -8.36
N TYR A 84 5.69 4.44 -8.05
CA TYR A 84 4.67 4.44 -7.02
C TYR A 84 3.29 4.54 -7.64
N ARG A 85 2.40 3.63 -7.29
CA ARG A 85 1.02 3.58 -7.77
C ARG A 85 0.05 3.69 -6.61
N ILE A 86 -0.77 4.72 -6.63
CA ILE A 86 -1.85 4.90 -5.67
C ILE A 86 -3.08 4.17 -6.22
N SER A 87 -3.72 3.33 -5.40
CA SER A 87 -4.96 2.64 -5.76
C SER A 87 -6.09 3.64 -6.03
N ALA A 88 -7.08 3.25 -6.84
CA ALA A 88 -8.18 4.13 -7.23
C ALA A 88 -9.03 4.61 -6.03
N ASP A 89 -9.08 3.82 -4.96
CA ASP A 89 -9.73 4.15 -3.69
C ASP A 89 -8.86 4.99 -2.75
N CYS A 90 -7.61 5.33 -3.16
CA CYS A 90 -6.61 6.02 -2.35
C CYS A 90 -6.27 5.33 -1.02
N MET A 91 -6.53 4.02 -0.91
CA MET A 91 -6.32 3.26 0.33
C MET A 91 -5.02 2.49 0.37
N ARG A 92 -4.30 2.39 -0.74
CA ARG A 92 -3.02 1.68 -0.82
C ARG A 92 -2.06 2.38 -1.75
N VAL A 93 -0.77 2.29 -1.42
CA VAL A 93 0.32 2.67 -2.33
C VAL A 93 1.19 1.45 -2.56
N GLU A 94 1.26 1.05 -3.80
CA GLU A 94 2.13 0.00 -4.27
C GLU A 94 3.39 0.63 -4.87
N ALA A 95 4.55 0.09 -4.53
CA ALA A 95 5.84 0.52 -5.07
C ALA A 95 6.57 -0.63 -5.74
N VAL A 96 7.16 -0.36 -6.89
CA VAL A 96 8.09 -1.26 -7.59
C VAL A 96 9.42 -0.53 -7.72
N PHE A 97 10.50 -1.17 -7.27
CA PHE A 97 11.83 -0.58 -7.33
C PHE A 97 12.63 -1.13 -8.50
N TYR A 98 13.39 -0.25 -9.13
CA TYR A 98 14.24 -0.56 -10.27
C TYR A 98 15.71 -0.25 -9.94
N PRO A 99 16.62 -1.14 -10.34
CA PRO A 99 18.02 -1.02 -9.97
C PRO A 99 18.70 0.22 -10.57
N PRO A 100 19.72 0.75 -9.89
CA PRO A 100 20.56 1.79 -10.45
C PRO A 100 21.42 1.21 -11.58
N PHE A 101 21.96 2.06 -12.44
CA PHE A 101 23.09 1.69 -13.29
C PHE A 101 24.28 1.27 -12.42
N VAL A 102 25.20 0.52 -13.01
CA VAL A 102 26.44 0.16 -12.33
C VAL A 102 27.16 1.44 -11.88
N GLY A 103 27.39 1.58 -10.57
CA GLY A 103 27.95 2.78 -9.96
C GLY A 103 26.96 3.93 -9.73
N GLY A 104 25.68 3.74 -10.02
CA GLY A 104 24.61 4.70 -9.71
C GLY A 104 24.28 4.75 -8.23
N GLY A 105 23.69 5.86 -7.79
CA GLY A 105 23.22 6.03 -6.42
C GLY A 105 22.06 5.09 -6.07
N VAL A 106 21.95 4.73 -4.81
CA VAL A 106 20.87 3.89 -4.29
C VAL A 106 19.92 4.73 -3.44
N LEU A 107 18.63 4.40 -3.45
CA LEU A 107 17.61 5.10 -2.66
C LEU A 107 17.80 4.86 -1.16
N THR A 108 17.51 5.89 -0.41
CA THR A 108 17.40 5.87 1.06
C THR A 108 15.95 5.91 1.49
N SER A 109 15.65 5.47 2.72
CA SER A 109 14.29 5.55 3.28
C SER A 109 13.75 6.98 3.31
N GLY A 110 14.62 7.96 3.59
CA GLY A 110 14.24 9.39 3.58
C GLY A 110 13.85 9.91 2.20
N GLU A 111 14.46 9.42 1.12
CA GLU A 111 14.10 9.77 -0.26
C GLU A 111 12.76 9.15 -0.65
N ILE A 112 12.53 7.87 -0.32
CA ILE A 112 11.24 7.21 -0.56
C ILE A 112 10.10 7.95 0.15
N ILE A 113 10.30 8.34 1.42
CA ILE A 113 9.29 9.10 2.18
C ILE A 113 9.02 10.46 1.55
N LYS A 114 10.06 11.16 1.06
CA LYS A 114 9.90 12.44 0.34
C LYS A 114 9.10 12.27 -0.95
N ASP A 115 9.39 11.22 -1.73
CA ASP A 115 8.65 10.92 -2.95
C ASP A 115 7.17 10.65 -2.66
N LEU A 116 6.87 9.87 -1.60
CA LEU A 116 5.50 9.63 -1.15
C LEU A 116 4.80 10.93 -0.72
N GLN A 117 5.48 11.79 0.03
CA GLN A 117 4.95 13.11 0.44
C GLN A 117 4.68 14.01 -0.77
N TYR A 118 5.56 13.99 -1.76
CA TYR A 118 5.36 14.73 -3.01
C TYR A 118 4.13 14.24 -3.79
N LEU A 119 3.86 12.94 -3.76
CA LEU A 119 2.64 12.34 -4.33
C LEU A 119 1.38 12.59 -3.48
N GLY A 120 1.51 13.27 -2.35
CA GLY A 120 0.39 13.61 -1.45
C GLY A 120 0.06 12.54 -0.40
N VAL A 121 0.86 11.49 -0.29
CA VAL A 121 0.69 10.44 0.72
C VAL A 121 1.20 10.94 2.07
N LYS A 122 0.28 11.14 3.03
CA LYS A 122 0.58 11.71 4.35
C LYS A 122 0.33 10.74 5.51
N HIS A 123 -0.37 9.65 5.25
CA HIS A 123 -0.83 8.71 6.28
C HIS A 123 -0.57 7.27 5.88
N GLY A 124 -0.35 6.41 6.86
CA GLY A 124 -0.26 4.96 6.68
C GLY A 124 1.04 4.47 6.02
N ILE A 125 2.08 5.29 5.95
CA ILE A 125 3.40 4.88 5.45
C ILE A 125 4.02 3.88 6.43
N ASP A 126 4.40 2.70 5.92
CA ASP A 126 5.01 1.63 6.71
C ASP A 126 6.55 1.69 6.58
N ASN A 127 7.17 2.31 7.57
CA ASN A 127 8.63 2.43 7.61
C ASN A 127 9.33 1.07 7.75
N GLN A 128 8.71 0.08 8.39
CA GLN A 128 9.32 -1.25 8.56
C GLN A 128 9.39 -1.98 7.22
N ILE A 129 8.34 -1.91 6.43
CA ILE A 129 8.34 -2.47 5.07
C ILE A 129 9.39 -1.77 4.21
N ILE A 130 9.48 -0.43 4.26
CA ILE A 130 10.49 0.34 3.51
C ILE A 130 11.91 -0.11 3.89
N GLU A 131 12.21 -0.26 5.17
CA GLU A 131 13.54 -0.72 5.62
C GLU A 131 13.83 -2.16 5.20
N GLN A 132 12.83 -3.05 5.22
CA GLN A 132 12.97 -4.41 4.72
C GLN A 132 13.29 -4.44 3.22
N ILE A 133 12.57 -3.65 2.42
CA ILE A 133 12.83 -3.52 0.97
C ILE A 133 14.26 -3.05 0.72
N LEU A 134 14.69 -2.01 1.42
CA LEU A 134 16.03 -1.45 1.26
C LEU A 134 17.14 -2.40 1.70
N SER A 135 16.88 -3.28 2.68
CA SER A 135 17.86 -4.27 3.15
C SER A 135 18.04 -5.43 2.18
N HIS A 136 16.95 -5.90 1.56
CA HIS A 136 16.96 -7.05 0.65
C HIS A 136 17.10 -6.65 -0.82
N ARG A 137 16.62 -5.46 -1.20
CA ARG A 137 16.67 -4.88 -2.56
C ARG A 137 16.23 -5.87 -3.64
N GLU A 138 15.02 -6.40 -3.49
CA GLU A 138 14.39 -7.24 -4.51
C GLU A 138 13.73 -6.34 -5.55
N TYR A 139 14.35 -6.21 -6.71
CA TYR A 139 13.87 -5.37 -7.81
C TYR A 139 12.76 -6.04 -8.61
N GLY A 140 11.85 -5.22 -9.16
CA GLY A 140 10.74 -5.69 -9.98
C GLY A 140 9.60 -6.37 -9.19
N GLU A 141 9.70 -6.42 -7.87
CA GLU A 141 8.62 -6.88 -7.00
C GLU A 141 7.76 -5.71 -6.52
N ALA A 142 6.45 -5.95 -6.42
CA ALA A 142 5.49 -4.96 -5.96
C ALA A 142 5.29 -5.06 -4.44
N TYR A 143 5.42 -3.94 -3.76
CA TYR A 143 5.29 -3.83 -2.31
C TYR A 143 4.22 -2.82 -1.93
N ASN A 144 3.34 -3.19 -0.99
CA ASN A 144 2.42 -2.24 -0.38
C ASN A 144 3.15 -1.45 0.71
N ILE A 145 3.58 -0.23 0.41
CA ILE A 145 4.39 0.61 1.31
C ILE A 145 3.59 1.62 2.12
N ALA A 146 2.31 1.80 1.79
CA ALA A 146 1.40 2.60 2.59
C ALA A 146 -0.02 2.05 2.50
N VAL A 147 -0.73 2.05 3.64
CA VAL A 147 -2.11 1.56 3.76
C VAL A 147 -2.95 2.58 4.52
N GLY A 148 -4.06 2.99 3.93
CA GLY A 148 -5.04 3.88 4.53
C GLY A 148 -5.85 3.22 5.66
N THR A 149 -6.45 4.02 6.50
CA THR A 149 -7.38 3.55 7.53
C THR A 149 -8.79 3.49 6.95
N GLN A 150 -9.44 2.33 7.05
CA GLN A 150 -10.82 2.17 6.61
C GLN A 150 -11.77 3.11 7.38
N PRO A 151 -12.72 3.75 6.69
CA PRO A 151 -13.74 4.52 7.37
C PRO A 151 -14.54 3.62 8.32
N ARG A 152 -14.93 4.17 9.44
CA ARG A 152 -15.84 3.51 10.39
C ARG A 152 -17.18 4.19 10.30
N ASP A 153 -18.23 3.39 10.20
CA ASP A 153 -19.58 3.91 10.28
C ASP A 153 -19.80 4.53 11.67
N GLY A 154 -20.50 5.64 11.69
CA GLY A 154 -20.97 6.23 12.94
C GLY A 154 -22.02 5.33 13.58
N SER A 155 -22.15 5.40 14.89
CA SER A 155 -23.32 4.84 15.57
C SER A 155 -24.46 5.85 15.53
N ASP A 156 -25.65 5.39 15.19
CA ASP A 156 -26.84 6.23 15.27
C ASP A 156 -27.05 6.68 16.73
N GLY A 157 -27.45 7.93 16.88
CA GLY A 157 -27.90 8.43 18.18
C GLY A 157 -29.17 7.71 18.61
N TYR A 158 -29.29 7.41 19.87
CA TYR A 158 -30.52 6.89 20.42
C TYR A 158 -31.01 7.83 21.53
N ILE A 159 -32.32 7.86 21.69
CA ILE A 159 -32.98 8.63 22.77
C ILE A 159 -33.27 7.68 23.92
N GLU A 160 -32.69 7.94 25.08
CA GLU A 160 -33.00 7.23 26.31
C GLU A 160 -33.98 8.05 27.11
N TYR A 161 -35.21 7.58 27.18
CA TYR A 161 -36.24 8.24 28.01
C TYR A 161 -36.00 7.95 29.50
N LYS A 162 -35.93 9.01 30.31
CA LYS A 162 -35.74 8.92 31.76
C LYS A 162 -37.05 8.80 32.54
N PHE A 163 -38.14 8.61 31.84
CA PHE A 163 -39.45 8.38 32.40
C PHE A 163 -40.04 7.05 31.92
N ASN A 164 -41.08 6.56 32.60
CA ASN A 164 -41.69 5.29 32.22
C ASN A 164 -42.49 5.45 30.90
N THR A 165 -42.04 4.81 29.84
CA THR A 165 -42.72 4.83 28.54
C THR A 165 -43.81 3.77 28.39
N GLU A 166 -43.87 2.80 29.32
CA GLU A 166 -44.88 1.72 29.33
C GLU A 166 -45.94 1.92 30.41
N LEU A 167 -46.58 3.07 30.38
CA LEU A 167 -47.69 3.34 31.30
C LEU A 167 -48.92 2.50 30.91
N LYS A 168 -49.14 1.41 31.65
CA LYS A 168 -50.35 0.61 31.55
C LYS A 168 -51.29 1.09 32.63
N PRO A 169 -52.51 1.55 32.30
CA PRO A 169 -53.50 1.93 33.31
C PRO A 169 -53.80 0.73 34.22
N ARG A 170 -53.38 0.83 35.47
CA ARG A 170 -53.67 -0.17 36.51
C ARG A 170 -54.48 0.51 37.56
N PRO A 171 -55.73 0.07 37.78
CA PRO A 171 -56.54 0.60 38.86
C PRO A 171 -55.89 0.21 40.19
N LYS A 172 -55.91 1.14 41.15
CA LYS A 172 -55.39 0.92 42.47
C LYS A 172 -56.36 0.06 43.29
N MET A 173 -55.90 -1.00 43.91
CA MET A 173 -56.66 -1.80 44.84
C MET A 173 -56.54 -1.20 46.23
N ASN A 174 -57.67 -0.86 46.86
CA ASN A 174 -57.74 -0.37 48.23
C ASN A 174 -57.54 -1.51 49.21
N ASP A 175 -57.23 -1.18 50.48
CA ASP A 175 -57.02 -2.16 51.55
C ASP A 175 -58.29 -2.97 51.88
N ASP A 176 -59.47 -2.48 51.51
CA ASP A 176 -60.78 -3.13 51.66
C ASP A 176 -61.17 -4.09 50.52
N GLY A 177 -60.26 -4.27 49.54
CA GLY A 177 -60.44 -5.13 48.35
C GLY A 177 -61.24 -4.48 47.24
N THR A 178 -61.65 -3.22 47.33
CA THR A 178 -62.30 -2.46 46.27
C THR A 178 -61.27 -1.92 45.31
N VAL A 179 -61.64 -1.73 44.02
CA VAL A 179 -60.80 -1.23 42.98
C VAL A 179 -61.16 0.21 42.63
N ASP A 180 -60.20 1.14 42.78
CA ASP A 180 -60.40 2.53 42.40
C ASP A 180 -59.99 2.70 40.89
N PHE A 181 -61.00 2.94 40.06
CA PHE A 181 -60.80 3.21 38.61
C PHE A 181 -60.62 4.68 38.32
N HIS A 182 -60.70 5.58 39.31
CA HIS A 182 -60.51 7.00 39.10
C HIS A 182 -59.03 7.42 39.23
N THR A 183 -58.24 6.64 39.99
CA THR A 183 -56.83 6.89 40.21
C THR A 183 -56.01 5.90 39.35
N LEU A 184 -55.85 6.24 38.13
CA LEU A 184 -55.02 5.48 37.20
C LEU A 184 -53.63 6.14 37.15
N GLU A 185 -52.59 5.43 37.57
CA GLU A 185 -51.18 5.89 37.48
C GLU A 185 -50.68 5.82 36.00
N ASN A 186 -51.31 6.60 35.14
CA ASN A 186 -50.98 6.63 33.69
C ASN A 186 -50.34 7.92 33.24
N ILE A 187 -49.84 8.73 34.17
CA ILE A 187 -49.20 10.02 33.88
C ILE A 187 -47.82 10.06 34.60
N ASN A 188 -46.79 10.38 33.85
CA ASN A 188 -45.49 10.72 34.44
C ASN A 188 -45.52 12.18 34.91
N HIS A 189 -45.29 12.40 36.19
CA HIS A 189 -45.11 13.75 36.74
C HIS A 189 -43.67 14.17 36.60
N VAL A 190 -43.43 15.30 35.96
CA VAL A 190 -42.11 15.91 35.81
C VAL A 190 -42.14 17.33 36.35
N ASN A 191 -41.03 17.76 36.95
CA ASN A 191 -40.88 19.11 37.48
C ASN A 191 -39.97 19.93 36.50
N LYS A 192 -40.05 21.24 36.68
CA LYS A 192 -39.15 22.15 35.91
C LYS A 192 -37.70 21.88 36.29
N GLY A 193 -36.93 21.40 35.30
CA GLY A 193 -35.53 21.07 35.46
C GLY A 193 -35.24 19.56 35.46
N ASP A 194 -36.23 18.69 35.42
CA ASP A 194 -36.04 17.25 35.29
C ASP A 194 -35.54 16.91 33.88
N VAL A 195 -34.57 16.00 33.83
CA VAL A 195 -34.05 15.47 32.55
C VAL A 195 -34.99 14.35 32.12
N VAL A 196 -35.63 14.51 30.98
CA VAL A 196 -36.64 13.57 30.46
C VAL A 196 -36.13 12.70 29.29
N ALA A 197 -34.98 13.06 28.66
CA ALA A 197 -34.33 12.29 27.63
C ALA A 197 -32.85 12.60 27.60
#